data_55617be4ffdf8ea1b671702be11b8c5f
#
_entry.id   55617be4ffdf8ea1b671702be11b8c5f
#
_cell.length_a   1.000
_cell.length_b   1.000
_cell.length_c   1.000
_cell.angle_alpha   90.00
_cell.angle_beta   90.00
_cell.angle_gamma   90.00
#
_symmetry.space_group_name_H-M   'P 1'
#
loop_
_entity.id
_entity.type
_entity.pdbx_description
1 polymer ?
#
loop_
_entity_poly.entity_id
_entity_poly.type
_entity_poly.pdbx_seq_one_letter_code
_entity_poly.pdbx_strand_id
1 'polypeptide(L)'
;DLSPRFSPDIAVLLNLSPDHLDRHGSMQGYIQAKWQMFENLQPGSTAIIGVDGSDEAALAEIAETYDAIVSVRISGQAEKTAKVFYLEGWLYDQDGPIVDLSAIATLQGAHNGQNAAAAFVAALSAGADREDVIKAFASFQGLAHRMQPVGEIAGDKGHVRFVNDSKATNAEASAH
;
A
#
# COMPACT_ATOMS: atom_id res chain seq x y z
N ASP A 1 5.93 18.06 -8.68
CA ASP A 1 4.86 18.60 -9.55
C ASP A 1 4.61 17.57 -10.64
N LEU A 2 3.41 17.01 -10.68
CA LEU A 2 3.00 16.14 -11.77
C LEU A 2 2.77 16.98 -13.03
N SER A 3 3.24 16.48 -14.18
CA SER A 3 2.93 17.11 -15.45
C SER A 3 1.40 17.10 -15.65
N PRO A 4 0.78 18.22 -16.10
CA PRO A 4 -0.64 18.24 -16.43
C PRO A 4 -1.05 17.22 -17.51
N ARG A 5 -0.07 16.64 -18.20
CA ARG A 5 -0.28 15.61 -19.23
C ARG A 5 -0.11 14.18 -18.69
N PHE A 6 0.33 14.02 -17.44
CA PHE A 6 0.45 12.70 -16.84
C PHE A 6 -0.93 12.17 -16.44
N SER A 7 -1.34 11.10 -17.07
CA SER A 7 -2.63 10.45 -16.84
C SER A 7 -2.39 8.95 -16.67
N PRO A 8 -2.32 8.45 -15.44
CA PRO A 8 -2.10 7.04 -15.20
C PRO A 8 -3.39 6.24 -15.43
N ASP A 9 -3.27 4.98 -15.86
CA ASP A 9 -4.39 4.04 -15.92
C ASP A 9 -4.77 3.56 -14.51
N ILE A 10 -3.78 3.48 -13.61
CA ILE A 10 -3.96 3.05 -12.21
C ILE A 10 -3.19 4.01 -11.31
N ALA A 11 -3.89 4.66 -10.38
CA ALA A 11 -3.29 5.52 -9.36
C ALA A 11 -3.48 4.89 -7.98
N VAL A 12 -2.42 4.91 -7.14
CA VAL A 12 -2.44 4.30 -5.80
C VAL A 12 -2.04 5.34 -4.76
N LEU A 13 -2.88 5.54 -3.74
CA LEU A 13 -2.59 6.29 -2.53
C LEU A 13 -2.72 5.35 -1.34
N LEU A 14 -1.61 5.06 -0.65
CA LEU A 14 -1.61 4.12 0.48
C LEU A 14 -1.97 4.81 1.79
N ASN A 15 -1.22 5.84 2.13
CA ASN A 15 -1.39 6.58 3.38
C ASN A 15 -0.90 8.03 3.25
N LEU A 16 -1.30 8.84 4.23
CA LEU A 16 -0.97 10.26 4.35
C LEU A 16 -0.39 10.50 5.74
N SER A 17 0.90 10.30 5.89
CA SER A 17 1.64 10.74 7.09
C SER A 17 2.34 12.07 6.82
N PRO A 18 2.49 12.95 7.82
CA PRO A 18 3.17 14.21 7.65
C PRO A 18 4.62 14.01 7.17
N ASP A 19 4.91 14.45 5.97
CA ASP A 19 6.26 14.42 5.40
C ASP A 19 6.46 15.64 4.49
N HIS A 20 7.69 16.13 4.40
CA HIS A 20 8.04 17.28 3.55
C HIS A 20 7.15 18.52 3.75
N LEU A 21 6.66 18.78 4.98
CA LEU A 21 5.80 19.92 5.29
C LEU A 21 6.49 21.27 5.10
N ASP A 22 7.81 21.32 5.21
CA ASP A 22 8.66 22.46 4.84
C ASP A 22 8.46 22.87 3.37
N ARG A 23 8.22 21.90 2.48
CA ARG A 23 7.97 22.14 1.05
C ARG A 23 6.50 22.46 0.75
N HIS A 24 5.57 21.78 1.42
CA HIS A 24 4.13 21.89 1.14
C HIS A 24 3.42 22.94 1.98
N GLY A 25 4.08 23.51 3.02
CA GLY A 25 3.58 24.54 3.90
C GLY A 25 2.54 24.06 4.93
N SER A 26 1.79 23.01 4.64
CA SER A 26 0.79 22.44 5.54
C SER A 26 0.42 21.01 5.13
N MET A 27 -0.26 20.28 6.03
CA MET A 27 -0.82 18.96 5.72
C MET A 27 -1.84 19.04 4.58
N GLN A 28 -2.67 20.08 4.54
CA GLN A 28 -3.61 20.30 3.44
C GLN A 28 -2.92 20.50 2.10
N GLY A 29 -1.83 21.28 2.06
CA GLY A 29 -1.01 21.45 0.85
C GLY A 29 -0.39 20.13 0.39
N TYR A 30 0.06 19.30 1.33
CA TYR A 30 0.56 17.96 1.05
C TYR A 30 -0.52 17.05 0.48
N ILE A 31 -1.71 16.99 1.11
CA ILE A 31 -2.86 16.20 0.64
C ILE A 31 -3.24 16.64 -0.79
N GLN A 32 -3.34 17.94 -1.03
CA GLN A 32 -3.68 18.49 -2.35
C GLN A 32 -2.64 18.09 -3.41
N ALA A 33 -1.36 18.16 -3.06
CA ALA A 33 -0.28 17.72 -3.97
C ALA A 33 -0.37 16.23 -4.30
N LYS A 34 -0.74 15.38 -3.34
CA LYS A 34 -0.96 13.95 -3.57
C LYS A 34 -2.22 13.68 -4.39
N TRP A 35 -3.28 14.46 -4.15
CA TRP A 35 -4.53 14.31 -4.88
C TRP A 35 -4.40 14.58 -6.39
N GLN A 36 -3.46 15.44 -6.79
CA GLN A 36 -3.24 15.76 -8.21
C GLN A 36 -3.06 14.54 -9.11
N MET A 37 -2.60 13.38 -8.59
CA MET A 37 -2.48 12.19 -9.41
C MET A 37 -3.83 11.60 -9.83
N PHE A 38 -4.91 11.91 -9.10
CA PHE A 38 -6.27 11.46 -9.40
C PHE A 38 -7.02 12.42 -10.34
N GLU A 39 -6.64 13.70 -10.36
CA GLU A 39 -7.32 14.73 -11.17
C GLU A 39 -7.26 14.46 -12.67
N ASN A 40 -6.23 13.73 -13.11
CA ASN A 40 -5.99 13.44 -14.52
C ASN A 40 -6.41 12.03 -14.93
N LEU A 41 -7.07 11.26 -14.05
CA LEU A 41 -7.57 9.94 -14.39
C LEU A 41 -8.61 10.03 -15.51
N GLN A 42 -8.49 9.14 -16.49
CA GLN A 42 -9.41 9.06 -17.61
C GLN A 42 -10.56 8.09 -17.29
N PRO A 43 -11.68 8.15 -18.03
CA PRO A 43 -12.73 7.18 -17.90
C PRO A 43 -12.21 5.74 -18.02
N GLY A 44 -12.55 4.90 -17.05
CA GLY A 44 -12.08 3.52 -16.95
C GLY A 44 -10.78 3.32 -16.18
N SER A 45 -10.07 4.40 -15.79
CA SER A 45 -8.90 4.31 -14.90
C SER A 45 -9.30 3.87 -13.49
N THR A 46 -8.36 3.28 -12.75
CA THR A 46 -8.56 2.78 -11.39
C THR A 46 -7.86 3.67 -10.35
N ALA A 47 -8.60 4.13 -9.35
CA ALA A 47 -8.10 4.78 -8.14
C ALA A 47 -8.09 3.79 -6.98
N ILE A 48 -6.91 3.45 -6.46
CA ILE A 48 -6.75 2.56 -5.30
C ILE A 48 -6.35 3.40 -4.10
N ILE A 49 -7.17 3.41 -3.05
CA ILE A 49 -6.98 4.29 -1.89
C ILE A 49 -7.01 3.46 -0.61
N GLY A 50 -5.94 3.56 0.19
CA GLY A 50 -5.91 3.07 1.55
C GLY A 50 -6.90 3.86 2.42
N VAL A 51 -7.59 3.18 3.33
CA VAL A 51 -8.62 3.83 4.19
C VAL A 51 -8.34 3.61 5.68
N ASP A 52 -7.07 3.40 6.03
CA ASP A 52 -6.67 3.18 7.43
C ASP A 52 -6.66 4.48 8.26
N GLY A 53 -6.60 5.64 7.61
CA GLY A 53 -6.68 6.96 8.21
C GLY A 53 -7.92 7.75 7.76
N SER A 54 -8.31 8.74 8.56
CA SER A 54 -9.50 9.56 8.29
C SER A 54 -9.38 10.45 7.04
N ASP A 55 -8.18 10.96 6.76
CA ASP A 55 -7.93 11.81 5.59
C ASP A 55 -8.01 10.99 4.30
N GLU A 56 -7.45 9.79 4.29
CA GLU A 56 -7.51 8.86 3.17
C GLU A 56 -8.94 8.36 2.93
N ALA A 57 -9.68 8.05 4.00
CA ALA A 57 -11.09 7.65 3.90
C ALA A 57 -11.94 8.77 3.27
N ALA A 58 -11.71 10.03 3.66
CA ALA A 58 -12.38 11.18 3.04
C ALA A 58 -12.01 11.33 1.56
N LEU A 59 -10.76 11.11 1.18
CA LEU A 59 -10.35 11.13 -0.23
C LEU A 59 -10.97 9.98 -1.03
N ALA A 60 -11.13 8.80 -0.43
CA ALA A 60 -11.83 7.69 -1.06
C ALA A 60 -13.31 8.02 -1.33
N GLU A 61 -13.99 8.69 -0.39
CA GLU A 61 -15.36 9.18 -0.60
C GLU A 61 -15.44 10.17 -1.77
N ILE A 62 -14.47 11.09 -1.88
CA ILE A 62 -14.41 12.02 -3.01
C ILE A 62 -14.18 11.26 -4.32
N ALA A 63 -13.25 10.31 -4.36
CA ALA A 63 -12.97 9.51 -5.57
C ALA A 63 -14.21 8.74 -6.05
N GLU A 64 -15.04 8.26 -5.13
CA GLU A 64 -16.29 7.54 -5.45
C GLU A 64 -17.37 8.44 -6.07
N THR A 65 -17.25 9.76 -5.98
CA THR A 65 -18.17 10.69 -6.67
C THR A 65 -17.90 10.81 -8.17
N TYR A 66 -16.76 10.28 -8.65
CA TYR A 66 -16.40 10.31 -10.06
C TYR A 66 -16.84 9.03 -10.77
N ASP A 67 -18.05 9.04 -11.33
CA ASP A 67 -18.64 7.86 -12.03
C ASP A 67 -17.77 7.30 -13.16
N ALA A 68 -16.85 8.09 -13.71
CA ALA A 68 -16.02 7.71 -14.83
C ALA A 68 -14.81 6.83 -14.44
N ILE A 69 -14.45 6.76 -13.17
CA ILE A 69 -13.31 5.98 -12.69
C ILE A 69 -13.75 4.84 -11.77
N VAL A 70 -12.91 3.81 -11.66
CA VAL A 70 -13.11 2.71 -10.73
C VAL A 70 -12.41 3.03 -9.41
N SER A 71 -13.15 3.40 -8.36
CA SER A 71 -12.58 3.61 -7.03
C SER A 71 -12.56 2.30 -6.23
N VAL A 72 -11.41 1.96 -5.65
CA VAL A 72 -11.22 0.76 -4.84
C VAL A 72 -10.57 1.11 -3.51
N ARG A 73 -11.28 0.88 -2.42
CA ARG A 73 -10.76 1.00 -1.05
C ARG A 73 -9.97 -0.24 -0.68
N ILE A 74 -8.82 -0.02 -0.05
CA ILE A 74 -7.98 -1.08 0.52
C ILE A 74 -7.60 -0.74 1.96
N SER A 75 -7.27 -1.75 2.77
CA SER A 75 -6.89 -1.54 4.17
C SER A 75 -5.81 -2.51 4.63
N GLY A 76 -4.91 -2.06 5.50
CA GLY A 76 -3.95 -2.87 6.26
C GLY A 76 -4.54 -3.51 7.51
N GLN A 77 -5.83 -3.33 7.78
CA GLN A 77 -6.56 -3.87 8.92
C GLN A 77 -7.98 -4.28 8.50
N ALA A 78 -8.73 -4.92 9.41
CA ALA A 78 -10.10 -5.34 9.14
C ALA A 78 -11.04 -4.13 9.05
N GLU A 79 -11.18 -3.58 7.85
CA GLU A 79 -12.04 -2.44 7.55
C GLU A 79 -13.20 -2.85 6.62
N LYS A 80 -14.43 -2.73 7.11
CA LYS A 80 -15.63 -3.20 6.39
C LYS A 80 -15.90 -2.48 5.07
N THR A 81 -15.41 -1.26 4.93
CA THR A 81 -15.57 -0.46 3.71
C THR A 81 -14.52 -0.80 2.66
N ALA A 82 -13.44 -1.48 3.04
CA ALA A 82 -12.39 -1.90 2.14
C ALA A 82 -12.83 -3.10 1.30
N LYS A 83 -12.52 -3.06 -0.01
CA LYS A 83 -12.77 -4.15 -0.94
C LYS A 83 -11.74 -5.28 -0.81
N VAL A 84 -10.51 -4.90 -0.48
CA VAL A 84 -9.42 -5.83 -0.13
C VAL A 84 -8.77 -5.34 1.15
N PHE A 85 -8.61 -6.21 2.13
CA PHE A 85 -8.05 -5.86 3.43
C PHE A 85 -7.19 -6.97 4.01
N TYR A 86 -6.31 -6.56 4.94
CA TYR A 86 -5.46 -7.48 5.69
C TYR A 86 -6.03 -7.74 7.09
N LEU A 87 -6.03 -9.00 7.50
CA LEU A 87 -6.41 -9.42 8.84
C LEU A 87 -5.58 -10.64 9.26
N GLU A 88 -4.90 -10.55 10.41
CA GLU A 88 -4.21 -11.66 11.06
C GLU A 88 -3.32 -12.51 10.14
N GLY A 89 -2.56 -11.88 9.26
CA GLY A 89 -1.66 -12.57 8.33
C GLY A 89 -2.25 -12.89 6.97
N TRP A 90 -3.52 -12.65 6.74
CA TRP A 90 -4.21 -12.97 5.49
C TRP A 90 -4.70 -11.74 4.75
N LEU A 91 -4.71 -11.80 3.43
CA LEU A 91 -5.54 -10.91 2.62
C LEU A 91 -6.92 -11.50 2.42
N TYR A 92 -7.91 -10.64 2.48
CA TYR A 92 -9.32 -10.94 2.25
C TYR A 92 -9.90 -10.00 1.20
N ASP A 93 -10.91 -10.48 0.49
CA ASP A 93 -11.89 -9.65 -0.21
C ASP A 93 -13.32 -10.00 0.26
N GLN A 94 -14.32 -9.53 -0.47
CA GLN A 94 -15.73 -9.77 -0.14
C GLN A 94 -16.14 -11.24 -0.28
N ASP A 95 -15.39 -12.02 -1.06
CA ASP A 95 -15.69 -13.45 -1.31
C ASP A 95 -14.95 -14.36 -0.31
N GLY A 96 -14.02 -13.82 0.49
CA GLY A 96 -13.31 -14.54 1.54
C GLY A 96 -11.78 -14.40 1.48
N PRO A 97 -11.02 -15.37 2.03
CA PRO A 97 -9.56 -15.31 2.06
C PRO A 97 -8.96 -15.45 0.65
N ILE A 98 -7.99 -14.56 0.35
CA ILE A 98 -7.26 -14.53 -0.92
C ILE A 98 -5.96 -15.32 -0.81
N VAL A 99 -5.10 -14.93 0.16
CA VAL A 99 -3.76 -15.51 0.32
C VAL A 99 -3.26 -15.34 1.76
N ASP A 100 -2.55 -16.36 2.24
CA ASP A 100 -1.83 -16.34 3.52
C ASP A 100 -0.47 -15.64 3.33
N LEU A 101 -0.30 -14.47 3.94
CA LEU A 101 0.95 -13.72 3.95
C LEU A 101 1.80 -14.03 5.20
N SER A 102 1.26 -14.74 6.20
CA SER A 102 1.96 -15.01 7.46
C SER A 102 3.22 -15.85 7.26
N ALA A 103 3.22 -16.73 6.25
CA ALA A 103 4.36 -17.54 5.86
C ALA A 103 5.43 -16.78 5.05
N ILE A 104 5.16 -15.54 4.61
CA ILE A 104 6.05 -14.75 3.77
C ILE A 104 6.70 -13.68 4.65
N ALA A 105 7.93 -13.95 5.11
CA ALA A 105 8.61 -13.10 6.10
C ALA A 105 8.71 -11.63 5.71
N THR A 106 8.78 -11.33 4.41
CA THR A 106 8.91 -9.98 3.85
C THR A 106 7.57 -9.24 3.69
N LEU A 107 6.44 -9.92 3.95
CA LEU A 107 5.09 -9.36 3.83
C LEU A 107 4.31 -9.35 5.14
N GLN A 108 4.99 -9.54 6.26
CA GLN A 108 4.35 -9.51 7.58
C GLN A 108 4.05 -8.08 8.04
N GLY A 109 2.99 -7.94 8.86
CA GLY A 109 2.57 -6.67 9.43
C GLY A 109 1.52 -5.91 8.61
N ALA A 110 0.76 -5.05 9.29
CA ALA A 110 -0.39 -4.34 8.71
C ALA A 110 -0.02 -3.46 7.52
N HIS A 111 1.09 -2.73 7.58
CA HIS A 111 1.52 -1.88 6.47
C HIS A 111 1.94 -2.69 5.23
N ASN A 112 2.55 -3.86 5.41
CA ASN A 112 2.84 -4.77 4.29
C ASN A 112 1.56 -5.43 3.78
N GLY A 113 0.60 -5.69 4.66
CA GLY A 113 -0.75 -6.12 4.29
C GLY A 113 -1.44 -5.09 3.40
N GLN A 114 -1.38 -3.79 3.73
CA GLN A 114 -1.90 -2.72 2.89
C GLN A 114 -1.17 -2.64 1.55
N ASN A 115 0.17 -2.74 1.55
CA ASN A 115 0.97 -2.77 0.33
C ASN A 115 0.58 -3.96 -0.57
N ALA A 116 0.38 -5.14 0.03
CA ALA A 116 -0.03 -6.35 -0.68
C ALA A 116 -1.46 -6.22 -1.25
N ALA A 117 -2.39 -5.63 -0.50
CA ALA A 117 -3.74 -5.33 -0.97
C ALA A 117 -3.70 -4.39 -2.19
N ALA A 118 -2.89 -3.33 -2.13
CA ALA A 118 -2.70 -2.41 -3.24
C ALA A 118 -2.10 -3.10 -4.48
N ALA A 119 -1.06 -3.90 -4.28
CA ALA A 119 -0.41 -4.63 -5.37
C ALA A 119 -1.37 -5.64 -6.02
N PHE A 120 -2.17 -6.35 -5.21
CA PHE A 120 -3.18 -7.27 -5.69
C PHE A 120 -4.21 -6.57 -6.58
N VAL A 121 -4.83 -5.50 -6.06
CA VAL A 121 -5.83 -4.74 -6.83
C VAL A 121 -5.23 -4.13 -8.09
N ALA A 122 -4.03 -3.54 -8.00
CA ALA A 122 -3.36 -2.93 -9.15
C ALA A 122 -3.05 -3.96 -10.25
N ALA A 123 -2.56 -5.14 -9.88
CA ALA A 123 -2.27 -6.21 -10.83
C ALA A 123 -3.54 -6.70 -11.55
N LEU A 124 -4.64 -6.92 -10.81
CA LEU A 124 -5.93 -7.29 -11.41
C LEU A 124 -6.47 -6.18 -12.32
N SER A 125 -6.36 -4.92 -11.89
CA SER A 125 -6.78 -3.76 -12.71
C SER A 125 -5.95 -3.63 -13.99
N ALA A 126 -4.70 -4.07 -13.97
CA ALA A 126 -3.82 -4.16 -15.15
C ALA A 126 -4.10 -5.40 -16.03
N GLY A 127 -5.07 -6.24 -15.67
CA GLY A 127 -5.48 -7.41 -16.45
C GLY A 127 -4.71 -8.70 -16.11
N ALA A 128 -3.98 -8.74 -15.00
CA ALA A 128 -3.32 -9.96 -14.55
C ALA A 128 -4.35 -10.99 -14.06
N ASP A 129 -4.04 -12.29 -14.27
CA ASP A 129 -4.84 -13.37 -13.74
C ASP A 129 -4.75 -13.44 -12.20
N ARG A 130 -5.90 -13.65 -11.55
CA ARG A 130 -5.99 -13.67 -10.09
C ARG A 130 -5.09 -14.74 -9.44
N GLU A 131 -5.09 -15.94 -10.00
CA GLU A 131 -4.30 -17.05 -9.45
C GLU A 131 -2.80 -16.81 -9.63
N ASP A 132 -2.40 -16.20 -10.74
CA ASP A 132 -1.00 -15.87 -10.99
C ASP A 132 -0.50 -14.78 -10.05
N VAL A 133 -1.33 -13.77 -9.72
CA VAL A 133 -1.01 -12.76 -8.71
C VAL A 133 -0.85 -13.41 -7.33
N ILE A 134 -1.76 -14.33 -6.95
CA ILE A 134 -1.67 -15.05 -5.67
C ILE A 134 -0.37 -15.87 -5.60
N LYS A 135 -0.01 -16.60 -6.65
CA LYS A 135 1.26 -17.36 -6.72
C LYS A 135 2.49 -16.46 -6.62
N ALA A 136 2.41 -15.24 -7.20
CA ALA A 136 3.52 -14.30 -7.18
C ALA A 136 3.87 -13.83 -5.75
N PHE A 137 2.91 -13.71 -4.83
CA PHE A 137 3.20 -13.40 -3.43
C PHE A 137 4.14 -14.40 -2.78
N ALA A 138 3.95 -15.71 -3.02
CA ALA A 138 4.79 -16.76 -2.45
C ALA A 138 6.26 -16.67 -2.93
N SER A 139 6.51 -16.09 -4.08
CA SER A 139 7.85 -15.90 -4.66
C SER A 139 8.50 -14.56 -4.30
N PHE A 140 7.79 -13.67 -3.61
CA PHE A 140 8.29 -12.32 -3.31
C PHE A 140 9.39 -12.35 -2.24
N GLN A 141 10.59 -11.95 -2.64
CA GLN A 141 11.80 -11.96 -1.79
C GLN A 141 11.97 -10.69 -0.95
N GLY A 142 11.03 -9.74 -1.03
CA GLY A 142 11.18 -8.42 -0.44
C GLY A 142 12.01 -7.48 -1.32
N LEU A 143 12.21 -6.26 -0.81
CA LEU A 143 12.99 -5.23 -1.48
C LEU A 143 14.34 -5.07 -0.78
N ALA A 144 15.41 -4.89 -1.56
CA ALA A 144 16.69 -4.51 -1.00
C ALA A 144 16.57 -3.21 -0.18
N HIS A 145 17.25 -3.17 0.96
CA HIS A 145 17.28 -2.01 1.86
C HIS A 145 15.94 -1.65 2.55
N ARG A 146 14.94 -2.53 2.50
CA ARG A 146 13.68 -2.38 3.22
C ARG A 146 13.45 -3.60 4.09
N MET A 147 13.67 -3.46 5.41
CA MET A 147 13.62 -4.56 6.38
C MET A 147 14.33 -5.82 5.88
N GLN A 148 15.40 -5.65 5.10
CA GLN A 148 16.13 -6.73 4.44
C GLN A 148 16.95 -7.51 5.47
N PRO A 149 16.69 -8.83 5.67
CA PRO A 149 17.56 -9.66 6.47
C PRO A 149 18.95 -9.76 5.81
N VAL A 150 20.01 -9.41 6.54
CA VAL A 150 21.39 -9.46 6.02
C VAL A 150 22.26 -10.49 6.73
N GLY A 151 21.79 -11.01 7.87
CA GLY A 151 22.49 -12.06 8.58
C GLY A 151 21.90 -12.36 9.94
N GLU A 152 22.34 -13.46 10.54
CA GLU A 152 21.99 -13.89 11.89
C GLU A 152 23.22 -14.49 12.57
N ILE A 153 23.43 -14.18 13.84
CA ILE A 153 24.48 -14.76 14.67
C ILE A 153 23.81 -15.45 15.86
N ALA A 154 24.08 -16.74 16.01
CA ALA A 154 23.68 -17.49 17.19
C ALA A 154 24.71 -17.27 18.31
N GLY A 155 24.25 -16.98 19.52
CA GLY A 155 25.07 -16.85 20.71
C GLY A 155 24.46 -17.58 21.91
N ASP A 156 25.17 -17.68 23.00
CA ASP A 156 24.75 -18.42 24.23
C ASP A 156 23.46 -17.86 24.85
N LYS A 157 23.07 -16.63 24.53
CA LYS A 157 21.89 -15.94 25.05
C LYS A 157 20.75 -15.78 24.05
N GLY A 158 20.86 -16.41 22.86
CA GLY A 158 19.87 -16.33 21.80
C GLY A 158 20.46 -15.96 20.45
N HIS A 159 19.60 -15.52 19.53
CA HIS A 159 19.95 -15.11 18.18
C HIS A 159 19.92 -13.61 18.01
N VAL A 160 20.92 -13.05 17.33
CA VAL A 160 20.94 -11.64 16.90
C VAL A 160 20.76 -11.60 15.41
N ARG A 161 19.65 -11.00 14.97
CA ARG A 161 19.33 -10.82 13.54
C ARG A 161 19.73 -9.42 13.11
N PHE A 162 20.44 -9.33 12.00
CA PHE A 162 20.82 -8.08 11.36
C PHE A 162 19.87 -7.78 10.21
N VAL A 163 19.33 -6.56 10.22
CA VAL A 163 18.37 -6.09 9.23
C VAL A 163 18.87 -4.78 8.61
N ASN A 164 18.87 -4.69 7.30
CA ASN A 164 19.16 -3.47 6.56
C ASN A 164 17.85 -2.77 6.18
N ASP A 165 17.61 -1.62 6.78
CA ASP A 165 16.45 -0.77 6.48
C ASP A 165 16.87 0.67 6.12
N SER A 166 17.90 0.80 5.30
CA SER A 166 18.42 2.10 4.87
C SER A 166 17.45 2.91 3.99
N LYS A 167 16.30 2.34 3.60
CA LYS A 167 15.18 3.04 2.97
C LYS A 167 14.31 3.82 3.96
N ALA A 168 14.35 3.50 5.24
CA ALA A 168 13.71 4.29 6.29
C ALA A 168 14.52 5.57 6.52
N THR A 169 14.09 6.67 5.90
CA THR A 169 14.83 7.94 5.88
C THR A 169 14.35 8.94 6.93
N ASN A 170 13.35 8.58 7.73
CA ASN A 170 12.85 9.36 8.87
C ASN A 170 12.50 8.44 10.05
N ALA A 171 12.31 9.02 11.24
CA ALA A 171 12.04 8.27 12.47
C ALA A 171 10.71 7.48 12.39
N GLU A 172 9.70 8.01 11.70
CA GLU A 172 8.39 7.39 11.55
C GLU A 172 8.49 6.13 10.67
N ALA A 173 9.23 6.21 9.57
CA ALA A 173 9.48 5.05 8.71
C ALA A 173 10.30 3.95 9.39
N SER A 174 11.11 4.30 10.41
CA SER A 174 11.94 3.34 11.18
C SER A 174 11.21 2.72 12.36
N ALA A 175 10.02 3.21 12.71
CA ALA A 175 9.24 2.77 13.88
C ALA A 175 8.31 1.59 13.58
N HIS A 176 8.26 1.12 12.34
CA HIS A 176 7.49 -0.01 11.85
C HIS A 176 8.36 -1.28 11.73
#